data_c0d7423e4677ea5da83502b9d4974eed
#
_entry.id   c0d7423e4677ea5da83502b9d4974eed
#
_cell.length_a   1.000
_cell.length_b   1.000
_cell.length_c   1.000
_cell.angle_alpha   90.00
_cell.angle_beta   90.00
_cell.angle_gamma   90.00
#
_symmetry.space_group_name_H-M   'P 1'
#
loop_
_entity.id
_entity.type
_entity.pdbx_description
1 polymer ?
#
loop_
_entity_poly.entity_id
_entity_poly.type
_entity_poly.pdbx_seq_one_letter_code
_entity_poly.pdbx_strand_id
1 'polypeptide(L)' 'PDALLKMGYCNYELKQWDAARTSLKRVQAEFPETTAARLAGQRLERMDEEGV' A
#
# COMPACT_ATOMS: atom_id res chain seq x y z
N PRO A 1 0.97 -0.18 12.17
CA PRO A 1 0.67 0.05 10.75
C PRO A 1 1.85 0.57 9.94
N ASP A 2 2.81 1.25 10.59
CA ASP A 2 3.96 1.77 9.86
C ASP A 2 4.78 0.67 9.19
N ALA A 3 5.01 -0.43 9.90
CA ALA A 3 5.80 -1.53 9.33
C ALA A 3 5.11 -2.13 8.11
N LEU A 4 3.81 -2.31 8.19
CA LEU A 4 3.04 -2.89 7.10
C LEU A 4 2.98 -1.92 5.90
N LEU A 5 2.84 -0.63 6.18
CA LEU A 5 2.87 0.40 5.14
C LEU A 5 4.23 0.41 4.44
N LYS A 6 5.31 0.34 5.22
CA LYS A 6 6.66 0.30 4.67
C LYS A 6 6.89 -0.93 3.81
N MET A 7 6.34 -2.07 4.21
CA MET A 7 6.40 -3.28 3.38
C MET A 7 5.74 -3.05 2.02
N GLY A 8 4.60 -2.37 2.01
CA GLY A 8 3.93 -2.04 0.77
C GLY A 8 4.81 -1.16 -0.12
N TYR A 9 5.43 -0.15 0.47
CA TYR A 9 6.32 0.74 -0.27
C TYR A 9 7.56 0.00 -0.78
N CYS A 10 8.17 -0.85 0.04
CA CYS A 10 9.33 -1.63 -0.37
C CYS A 10 9.00 -2.53 -1.54
N ASN A 11 7.88 -3.23 -1.48
CA ASN A 11 7.45 -4.10 -2.57
C ASN A 11 7.18 -3.30 -3.83
N TYR A 12 6.60 -2.11 -3.70
CA TYR A 12 6.37 -1.22 -4.83
C TYR A 12 7.71 -0.85 -5.50
N GLU A 13 8.71 -0.49 -4.71
CA GLU A 13 10.02 -0.12 -5.24
C GLU A 13 10.70 -1.30 -5.93
N LEU A 14 10.48 -2.50 -5.44
CA LEU A 14 11.02 -3.73 -6.03
C LEU A 14 10.18 -4.22 -7.21
N LYS A 15 9.15 -3.49 -7.59
CA LYS A 15 8.23 -3.83 -8.67
C LYS A 15 7.48 -5.14 -8.42
N GLN A 16 7.31 -5.48 -7.15
CA GLN A 16 6.51 -6.63 -6.74
C GLN A 16 5.10 -6.13 -6.48
N TRP A 17 4.38 -5.92 -7.58
CA TRP A 17 3.10 -5.20 -7.56
C TRP A 17 2.02 -5.90 -6.73
N ASP A 18 1.89 -7.22 -6.88
CA ASP A 18 0.88 -7.97 -6.15
C ASP A 18 1.14 -7.92 -4.64
N ALA A 19 2.39 -8.11 -4.24
CA ALA A 19 2.77 -8.04 -2.83
C ALA A 19 2.53 -6.63 -2.27
N ALA A 20 2.85 -5.60 -3.06
CA ALA A 20 2.61 -4.22 -2.65
C ALA A 20 1.13 -3.97 -2.44
N ARG A 21 0.28 -4.39 -3.37
CA ARG A 21 -1.17 -4.24 -3.24
C ARG A 21 -1.70 -4.95 -2.01
N THR A 22 -1.26 -6.17 -1.79
CA THR A 22 -1.70 -6.95 -0.64
C THR A 22 -1.38 -6.24 0.66
N SER A 23 -0.14 -5.75 0.81
CA SER A 23 0.27 -5.05 2.03
C SER A 23 -0.53 -3.75 2.21
N LEU A 24 -0.69 -2.97 1.14
CA LEU A 24 -1.40 -1.69 1.22
C LEU A 24 -2.88 -1.87 1.53
N LYS A 25 -3.51 -2.85 0.91
CA LYS A 25 -4.92 -3.16 1.20
C LYS A 25 -5.11 -3.65 2.62
N ARG A 26 -4.14 -4.40 3.12
CA ARG A 26 -4.17 -4.88 4.49
C ARG A 26 -4.11 -3.73 5.49
N VAL A 27 -3.29 -2.71 5.22
CA VAL A 27 -3.27 -1.51 6.05
C VAL A 27 -4.65 -0.89 6.12
N GLN A 28 -5.33 -0.76 5.01
CA GLN A 28 -6.67 -0.18 4.96
C GLN A 28 -7.68 -1.04 5.71
N ALA A 29 -7.56 -2.36 5.60
CA ALA A 29 -8.51 -3.28 6.22
C ALA A 29 -8.33 -3.36 7.74
N GLU A 30 -7.09 -3.37 8.21
CA GLU A 30 -6.80 -3.58 9.63
C GLU A 30 -6.69 -2.28 10.42
N PHE A 31 -6.33 -1.19 9.75
CA PHE A 31 -6.12 0.12 10.40
C PHE A 31 -6.82 1.24 9.64
N PRO A 32 -8.14 1.14 9.44
CA PRO A 32 -8.85 2.02 8.50
C PRO A 32 -8.89 3.50 8.88
N GLU A 33 -8.71 3.81 10.16
CA GLU A 33 -8.81 5.21 10.61
C GLU A 33 -7.45 5.84 10.90
N THR A 34 -6.40 5.32 10.27
CA THR A 34 -5.04 5.82 10.50
C THR A 34 -4.53 6.59 9.29
N THR A 35 -3.51 7.43 9.53
CA THR A 35 -2.81 8.11 8.44
C THR A 35 -2.20 7.08 7.49
N ALA A 36 -1.72 5.95 8.04
CA ALA A 36 -1.15 4.88 7.22
C ALA A 36 -2.16 4.35 6.21
N ALA A 37 -3.42 4.18 6.61
CA ALA A 37 -4.48 3.73 5.70
C ALA A 37 -4.71 4.74 4.58
N ARG A 38 -4.67 6.04 4.91
CA ARG A 38 -4.81 7.10 3.91
C ARG A 38 -3.68 7.05 2.90
N LEU A 39 -2.45 6.92 3.39
CA LEU A 39 -1.28 6.84 2.53
C LEU A 39 -1.30 5.58 1.67
N ALA A 40 -1.75 4.47 2.24
CA ALA A 40 -1.91 3.24 1.49
C ALA A 40 -2.90 3.41 0.34
N GLY A 41 -4.01 4.08 0.60
CA GLY A 41 -5.01 4.35 -0.44
C GLY A 41 -4.44 5.21 -1.56
N GLN A 42 -3.67 6.24 -1.21
CA GLN A 42 -3.04 7.11 -2.21
C GLN A 42 -2.07 6.31 -3.09
N ARG A 43 -1.31 5.42 -2.48
CA ARG A 43 -0.37 4.61 -3.25
C ARG A 43 -1.08 3.61 -4.16
N LEU A 44 -2.17 3.03 -3.69
CA LEU A 44 -2.97 2.13 -4.52
C LEU A 44 -3.56 2.84 -5.73
N GLU A 45 -4.07 4.08 -5.53
CA GLU A 45 -4.55 4.88 -6.64
C GLU A 45 -3.45 5.16 -7.66
N ARG A 46 -2.27 5.49 -7.17
CA ARG A 46 -1.13 5.76 -8.04
C ARG A 46 -0.75 4.54 -8.86
N MET A 47 -0.80 3.37 -8.23
CA MET A 47 -0.53 2.11 -8.94
C MET A 47 -1.53 1.88 -10.06
N ASP A 48 -2.81 2.15 -9.79
CA ASP A 48 -3.85 2.05 -10.81
C ASP A 48 -3.59 2.99 -11.98
N GLU A 49 -3.19 4.22 -11.68
CA GLU A 49 -2.89 5.22 -12.71
C GLU A 49 -1.68 4.81 -13.54
N GLU A 50 -0.71 4.18 -12.91
CA GLU A 50 0.49 3.70 -13.60
C GLU A 50 0.25 2.40 -14.36
N GLY A 51 -0.87 1.74 -14.13
CA GLY A 51 -1.20 0.49 -14.80
C GLY A 51 -0.46 -0.72 -14.26
N VAL A 52 -0.06 -0.69 -13.01
CA VAL A 52 0.68 -1.80 -12.41
C VAL A 52 -0.09 -2.48 -11.30
#